data_4c237ca55ed67d50fd7c9a541f2f5e2e
#
_entry.id   4c237ca55ed67d50fd7c9a541f2f5e2e
#
_cell.length_a   1.000
_cell.length_b   1.000
_cell.length_c   1.000
_cell.angle_alpha   90.00
_cell.angle_beta   90.00
_cell.angle_gamma   90.00
#
_symmetry.space_group_name_H-M   'P 1'
#
loop_
_entity.id
_entity.type
_entity.pdbx_description
1 polymer ?
#
loop_
_entity_poly.entity_id
_entity_poly.type
_entity_poly.pdbx_seq_one_letter_code
_entity_poly.pdbx_strand_id
1 'polypeptide(L)'
;MRNRFDEQLFELNREIIEMGAMCEEAIASAVKALTAGDLELAGKVKTNASAIDQMERDIEGRCMKLLLHQQPVAKDLRLISAALKMITDMERIGDQAEDIAEIVTFLNGHTMEGMELVEEMARETIEMVTASVDAFVKKDVELAQKVIKQDDVVDDYFSRVKCGIISLITEDHADGEFALDLLMISKYFERIGDHAPNIAEWVIYSVTGTHKEA
;
A
#
# COMPACT_ATOMS: atom_id res chain seq x y z
N MET A 1 -10.20 20.62 -27.89
CA MET A 1 -9.93 20.80 -26.45
C MET A 1 -10.30 19.54 -25.65
N ARG A 2 -11.52 18.99 -25.78
CA ARG A 2 -11.94 17.81 -25.00
C ARG A 2 -11.09 16.55 -25.24
N ASN A 3 -10.73 16.22 -26.49
CA ASN A 3 -9.87 15.07 -26.80
C ASN A 3 -8.52 15.11 -26.07
N ARG A 4 -7.90 16.29 -25.95
CA ARG A 4 -6.64 16.46 -25.23
C ARG A 4 -6.79 16.28 -23.72
N PHE A 5 -7.96 16.66 -23.17
CA PHE A 5 -8.27 16.43 -21.76
C PHE A 5 -8.50 14.96 -21.48
N ASP A 6 -9.25 14.27 -22.33
CA ASP A 6 -9.50 12.84 -22.21
C ASP A 6 -8.19 12.01 -22.33
N GLU A 7 -7.27 12.42 -23.21
CA GLU A 7 -5.92 11.85 -23.31
C GLU A 7 -5.12 12.04 -22.00
N GLN A 8 -5.19 13.21 -21.39
CA GLN A 8 -4.49 13.48 -20.13
C GLN A 8 -5.10 12.71 -18.94
N LEU A 9 -6.42 12.50 -18.92
CA LEU A 9 -7.05 11.62 -17.92
C LEU A 9 -6.67 10.16 -18.11
N PHE A 10 -6.53 9.72 -19.36
CA PHE A 10 -6.04 8.38 -19.66
C PHE A 10 -4.59 8.18 -19.15
N GLU A 11 -3.71 9.16 -19.40
CA GLU A 11 -2.34 9.12 -18.86
C GLU A 11 -2.31 9.15 -17.32
N LEU A 12 -3.18 9.94 -16.67
CA LEU A 12 -3.31 9.94 -15.22
C LEU A 12 -3.68 8.54 -14.69
N ASN A 13 -4.68 7.89 -15.28
CA ASN A 13 -5.06 6.53 -14.90
C ASN A 13 -3.91 5.54 -15.09
N ARG A 14 -3.15 5.65 -16.19
CA ARG A 14 -2.00 4.78 -16.47
C ARG A 14 -0.91 4.95 -15.40
N GLU A 15 -0.59 6.19 -15.02
CA GLU A 15 0.41 6.47 -13.99
C GLU A 15 -0.01 5.95 -12.61
N ILE A 16 -1.30 6.03 -12.26
CA ILE A 16 -1.83 5.46 -11.01
C ILE A 16 -1.71 3.92 -11.02
N ILE A 17 -1.99 3.26 -12.15
CA ILE A 17 -1.79 1.81 -12.28
C ILE A 17 -0.30 1.46 -12.10
N GLU A 18 0.58 2.21 -12.73
CA GLU A 18 2.03 2.01 -12.63
C GLU A 18 2.52 2.19 -11.20
N MET A 19 2.07 3.24 -10.51
CA MET A 19 2.37 3.47 -9.08
C MET A 19 1.83 2.32 -8.21
N GLY A 20 0.62 1.80 -8.49
CA GLY A 20 0.06 0.62 -7.81
C GLY A 20 0.94 -0.60 -7.95
N ALA A 21 1.37 -0.91 -9.16
CA ALA A 21 2.28 -2.04 -9.42
C ALA A 21 3.64 -1.87 -8.70
N MET A 22 4.14 -0.63 -8.56
CA MET A 22 5.35 -0.35 -7.79
C MET A 22 5.15 -0.61 -6.29
N CYS A 23 3.98 -0.24 -5.73
CA CYS A 23 3.62 -0.56 -4.34
C CYS A 23 3.57 -2.07 -4.11
N GLU A 24 2.90 -2.82 -4.99
CA GLU A 24 2.83 -4.28 -4.92
C GLU A 24 4.23 -4.92 -4.95
N GLU A 25 5.10 -4.46 -5.87
CA GLU A 25 6.47 -4.94 -5.98
C GLU A 25 7.29 -4.61 -4.73
N ALA A 26 7.12 -3.42 -4.14
CA ALA A 26 7.80 -3.03 -2.91
C ALA A 26 7.41 -3.92 -1.73
N ILE A 27 6.11 -4.17 -1.52
CA ILE A 27 5.60 -5.05 -0.47
C ILE A 27 6.11 -6.49 -0.68
N ALA A 28 5.96 -7.04 -1.89
CA ALA A 28 6.38 -8.40 -2.22
C ALA A 28 7.89 -8.60 -2.04
N SER A 29 8.69 -7.58 -2.40
CA SER A 29 10.14 -7.60 -2.24
C SER A 29 10.55 -7.52 -0.77
N ALA A 30 9.85 -6.72 0.05
CA ALA A 30 10.08 -6.63 1.49
C ALA A 30 9.80 -7.97 2.20
N VAL A 31 8.67 -8.63 1.86
CA VAL A 31 8.35 -9.98 2.37
C VAL A 31 9.42 -10.99 1.98
N LYS A 32 9.81 -11.00 0.70
CA LYS A 32 10.81 -11.95 0.22
C LYS A 32 12.19 -11.69 0.84
N ALA A 33 12.55 -10.43 1.06
CA ALA A 33 13.78 -10.09 1.77
C ALA A 33 13.76 -10.60 3.21
N LEU A 34 12.62 -10.45 3.91
CA LEU A 34 12.41 -10.95 5.26
C LEU A 34 12.54 -12.49 5.33
N THR A 35 11.80 -13.20 4.49
CA THR A 35 11.71 -14.67 4.55
C THR A 35 12.99 -15.38 4.08
N ALA A 36 13.71 -14.77 3.13
CA ALA A 36 14.98 -15.30 2.62
C ALA A 36 16.22 -14.76 3.35
N GLY A 37 16.07 -13.75 4.22
CA GLY A 37 17.21 -13.03 4.80
C GLY A 37 18.07 -12.30 3.76
N ASP A 38 17.46 -11.87 2.64
CA ASP A 38 18.15 -11.30 1.48
C ASP A 38 18.36 -9.79 1.62
N LEU A 39 19.55 -9.40 2.08
CA LEU A 39 19.91 -7.99 2.28
C LEU A 39 20.05 -7.21 0.96
N GLU A 40 20.38 -7.86 -0.16
CA GLU A 40 20.44 -7.18 -1.47
C GLU A 40 19.03 -6.80 -1.92
N LEU A 41 18.07 -7.70 -1.72
CA LEU A 41 16.68 -7.45 -2.04
C LEU A 41 16.09 -6.35 -1.13
N ALA A 42 16.43 -6.34 0.17
CA ALA A 42 16.05 -5.25 1.07
C ALA A 42 16.57 -3.88 0.56
N GLY A 43 17.80 -3.82 0.06
CA GLY A 43 18.35 -2.61 -0.56
C GLY A 43 17.60 -2.16 -1.82
N LYS A 44 17.01 -3.09 -2.58
CA LYS A 44 16.18 -2.76 -3.76
C LYS A 44 14.83 -2.15 -3.38
N VAL A 45 14.24 -2.57 -2.26
CA VAL A 45 12.98 -1.97 -1.75
C VAL A 45 13.15 -0.47 -1.52
N LYS A 46 14.26 -0.05 -0.94
CA LYS A 46 14.57 1.37 -0.73
C LYS A 46 14.62 2.17 -2.05
N THR A 47 15.18 1.57 -3.11
CA THR A 47 15.20 2.20 -4.43
C THR A 47 13.80 2.31 -5.02
N ASN A 48 12.96 1.30 -4.83
CA ASN A 48 11.57 1.31 -5.26
C ASN A 48 10.74 2.36 -4.52
N ALA A 49 10.91 2.50 -3.20
CA ALA A 49 10.23 3.53 -2.40
C ALA A 49 10.55 4.94 -2.92
N SER A 50 11.83 5.24 -3.17
CA SER A 50 12.24 6.53 -3.77
C SER A 50 11.63 6.76 -5.16
N ALA A 51 11.39 5.69 -5.94
CA ALA A 51 10.72 5.80 -7.24
C ALA A 51 9.20 6.03 -7.10
N ILE A 52 8.57 5.45 -6.08
CA ILE A 52 7.16 5.70 -5.72
C ILE A 52 6.97 7.18 -5.33
N ASP A 53 7.84 7.75 -4.50
CA ASP A 53 7.87 9.17 -4.17
C ASP A 53 7.97 10.07 -5.40
N GLN A 54 8.83 9.71 -6.37
CA GLN A 54 8.95 10.49 -7.59
C GLN A 54 7.68 10.40 -8.43
N MET A 55 7.05 9.21 -8.48
CA MET A 55 5.79 9.00 -9.19
C MET A 55 4.65 9.81 -8.54
N GLU A 56 4.59 9.88 -7.21
CA GLU A 56 3.63 10.73 -6.49
C GLU A 56 3.73 12.18 -6.95
N ARG A 57 4.94 12.76 -6.94
CA ARG A 57 5.19 14.15 -7.37
C ARG A 57 4.82 14.38 -8.83
N ASP A 58 5.10 13.41 -9.71
CA ASP A 58 4.79 13.52 -11.13
C ASP A 58 3.28 13.50 -11.39
N ILE A 59 2.55 12.61 -10.70
CA ILE A 59 1.08 12.51 -10.76
C ILE A 59 0.44 13.76 -10.14
N GLU A 60 0.92 14.24 -8.99
CA GLU A 60 0.46 15.50 -8.41
C GLU A 60 0.60 16.67 -9.40
N GLY A 61 1.79 16.81 -9.99
CA GLY A 61 2.05 17.83 -11.01
C GLY A 61 1.12 17.73 -12.23
N ARG A 62 0.75 16.49 -12.64
CA ARG A 62 -0.24 16.26 -13.70
C ARG A 62 -1.64 16.68 -13.27
N CYS A 63 -2.08 16.30 -12.08
CA CYS A 63 -3.36 16.68 -11.51
C CYS A 63 -3.50 18.21 -11.45
N MET A 64 -2.47 18.91 -10.96
CA MET A 64 -2.46 20.37 -10.91
C MET A 64 -2.57 21.01 -12.30
N LYS A 65 -1.89 20.47 -13.32
CA LYS A 65 -2.01 20.94 -14.71
C LYS A 65 -3.43 20.73 -15.27
N LEU A 66 -4.06 19.59 -14.97
CA LEU A 66 -5.44 19.29 -15.36
C LEU A 66 -6.43 20.29 -14.74
N LEU A 67 -6.27 20.61 -13.46
CA LEU A 67 -7.11 21.58 -12.75
C LEU A 67 -6.96 23.00 -13.31
N LEU A 68 -5.71 23.43 -13.60
CA LEU A 68 -5.42 24.80 -14.03
C LEU A 68 -5.80 25.09 -15.49
N HIS A 69 -5.62 24.12 -16.39
CA HIS A 69 -5.67 24.41 -17.83
C HIS A 69 -6.94 23.96 -18.53
N GLN A 70 -7.79 23.12 -17.90
CA GLN A 70 -8.85 22.43 -18.64
C GLN A 70 -10.27 22.69 -18.15
N GLN A 71 -10.47 23.47 -17.07
CA GLN A 71 -11.79 23.73 -16.46
C GLN A 71 -12.61 22.43 -16.33
N PRO A 72 -12.18 21.45 -15.52
CA PRO A 72 -12.83 20.16 -15.40
C PRO A 72 -14.28 20.31 -14.95
N VAL A 73 -15.20 19.51 -15.52
CA VAL A 73 -16.58 19.43 -15.02
C VAL A 73 -16.61 18.64 -13.70
N ALA A 74 -17.71 18.75 -12.95
CA ALA A 74 -17.82 18.19 -11.60
C ALA A 74 -17.34 16.73 -11.46
N LYS A 75 -17.62 15.87 -12.46
CA LYS A 75 -17.18 14.47 -12.49
C LYS A 75 -15.66 14.35 -12.62
N ASP A 76 -15.06 15.13 -13.50
CA ASP A 76 -13.63 15.10 -13.74
C ASP A 76 -12.88 15.68 -12.55
N LEU A 77 -13.43 16.72 -11.92
CA LEU A 77 -12.89 17.31 -10.70
C LEU A 77 -12.83 16.29 -9.55
N ARG A 78 -13.91 15.49 -9.36
CA ARG A 78 -13.93 14.44 -8.35
C ARG A 78 -12.86 13.37 -8.61
N LEU A 79 -12.71 12.96 -9.86
CA LEU A 79 -11.70 11.96 -10.26
C LEU A 79 -10.28 12.47 -9.93
N ILE A 80 -9.96 13.71 -10.32
CA ILE A 80 -8.65 14.32 -10.07
C ILE A 80 -8.42 14.50 -8.56
N SER A 81 -9.45 14.92 -7.80
CA SER A 81 -9.36 15.06 -6.34
C SER A 81 -9.14 13.71 -5.63
N ALA A 82 -9.80 12.66 -6.08
CA ALA A 82 -9.58 11.31 -5.57
C ALA A 82 -8.16 10.84 -5.88
N ALA A 83 -7.69 11.02 -7.11
CA ALA A 83 -6.33 10.67 -7.51
C ALA A 83 -5.27 11.34 -6.62
N LEU A 84 -5.40 12.65 -6.34
CA LEU A 84 -4.50 13.39 -5.45
C LEU A 84 -4.44 12.82 -4.03
N LYS A 85 -5.52 12.25 -3.54
CA LYS A 85 -5.56 11.63 -2.21
C LYS A 85 -5.00 10.22 -2.23
N MET A 86 -5.34 9.46 -3.26
CA MET A 86 -4.88 8.08 -3.41
C MET A 86 -3.36 8.00 -3.52
N ILE A 87 -2.71 8.88 -4.28
CA ILE A 87 -1.25 8.85 -4.44
C ILE A 87 -0.51 9.10 -3.13
N THR A 88 -1.08 9.89 -2.20
CA THR A 88 -0.51 10.08 -0.87
C THR A 88 -0.58 8.78 -0.04
N ASP A 89 -1.70 8.03 -0.10
CA ASP A 89 -1.78 6.72 0.55
C ASP A 89 -0.82 5.71 -0.10
N MET A 90 -0.64 5.77 -1.44
CA MET A 90 0.29 4.90 -2.17
C MET A 90 1.75 5.21 -1.84
N GLU A 91 2.11 6.49 -1.67
CA GLU A 91 3.45 6.90 -1.19
C GLU A 91 3.70 6.33 0.21
N ARG A 92 2.73 6.44 1.13
CA ARG A 92 2.83 5.85 2.47
C ARG A 92 3.02 4.33 2.46
N ILE A 93 2.39 3.63 1.54
CA ILE A 93 2.61 2.19 1.32
C ILE A 93 4.07 1.93 0.95
N GLY A 94 4.65 2.73 0.06
CA GLY A 94 6.06 2.65 -0.33
C GLY A 94 7.00 2.87 0.85
N ASP A 95 6.77 3.95 1.63
CA ASP A 95 7.54 4.27 2.84
C ASP A 95 7.56 3.11 3.84
N GLN A 96 6.40 2.49 4.07
CA GLN A 96 6.30 1.42 5.05
C GLN A 96 6.91 0.11 4.56
N ALA A 97 6.91 -0.14 3.26
CA ALA A 97 7.68 -1.24 2.68
C ALA A 97 9.20 -1.00 2.84
N GLU A 98 9.67 0.25 2.73
CA GLU A 98 11.06 0.63 3.04
C GLU A 98 11.38 0.42 4.53
N ASP A 99 10.50 0.84 5.46
CA ASP A 99 10.66 0.62 6.89
C ASP A 99 10.82 -0.87 7.23
N ILE A 100 10.00 -1.75 6.61
CA ILE A 100 10.14 -3.20 6.74
C ILE A 100 11.52 -3.66 6.26
N ALA A 101 11.95 -3.21 5.08
CA ALA A 101 13.22 -3.58 4.51
C ALA A 101 14.41 -3.07 5.35
N GLU A 102 14.29 -1.91 5.98
CA GLU A 102 15.29 -1.40 6.91
C GLU A 102 15.45 -2.33 8.12
N ILE A 103 14.34 -2.76 8.74
CA ILE A 103 14.39 -3.70 9.85
C ILE A 103 15.02 -5.03 9.41
N VAL A 104 14.70 -5.54 8.23
CA VAL A 104 15.31 -6.76 7.68
C VAL A 104 16.85 -6.66 7.65
N THR A 105 17.41 -5.48 7.42
CA THR A 105 18.88 -5.30 7.46
C THR A 105 19.46 -5.48 8.86
N PHE A 106 18.72 -5.14 9.92
CA PHE A 106 19.14 -5.36 11.31
C PHE A 106 19.03 -6.82 11.73
N LEU A 107 18.11 -7.59 11.16
CA LEU A 107 17.98 -9.02 11.40
C LEU A 107 19.19 -9.83 10.92
N ASN A 108 20.05 -9.26 10.07
CA ASN A 108 21.34 -9.80 9.66
C ASN A 108 21.27 -11.21 9.05
N GLY A 109 20.19 -11.50 8.33
CA GLY A 109 19.93 -12.80 7.72
C GLY A 109 19.32 -13.83 8.68
N HIS A 110 18.98 -13.44 9.91
CA HIS A 110 18.22 -14.31 10.80
C HIS A 110 16.80 -14.48 10.25
N THR A 111 16.42 -15.71 10.02
CA THR A 111 15.07 -16.13 9.68
C THR A 111 14.53 -17.06 10.78
N MET A 112 13.23 -17.03 11.01
CA MET A 112 12.59 -17.91 12.02
C MET A 112 11.60 -18.87 11.38
N GLU A 113 11.54 -20.09 11.91
CA GLU A 113 10.38 -20.97 11.69
C GLU A 113 9.14 -20.30 12.29
N GLY A 114 8.01 -20.30 11.58
CA GLY A 114 6.73 -19.71 12.05
C GLY A 114 6.40 -18.34 11.48
N MET A 115 7.12 -17.87 10.44
CA MET A 115 6.77 -16.63 9.74
C MET A 115 5.56 -16.75 8.78
N GLU A 116 4.96 -17.95 8.68
CA GLU A 116 3.83 -18.21 7.75
C GLU A 116 2.67 -17.22 7.94
N LEU A 117 2.39 -16.84 9.20
CA LEU A 117 1.34 -15.85 9.48
C LEU A 117 1.69 -14.45 8.96
N VAL A 118 2.97 -14.07 8.98
CA VAL A 118 3.44 -12.78 8.44
C VAL A 118 3.37 -12.82 6.92
N GLU A 119 3.73 -13.94 6.28
CA GLU A 119 3.60 -14.12 4.83
C GLU A 119 2.14 -14.08 4.39
N GLU A 120 1.23 -14.73 5.13
CA GLU A 120 -0.20 -14.70 4.86
C GLU A 120 -0.76 -13.28 5.02
N MET A 121 -0.41 -12.58 6.09
CA MET A 121 -0.78 -11.18 6.33
C MET A 121 -0.33 -10.29 5.18
N ALA A 122 0.93 -10.42 4.76
CA ALA A 122 1.47 -9.64 3.64
C ALA A 122 0.77 -9.93 2.32
N ARG A 123 0.40 -11.19 2.05
CA ARG A 123 -0.38 -11.55 0.85
C ARG A 123 -1.75 -10.88 0.85
N GLU A 124 -2.48 -10.94 1.97
CA GLU A 124 -3.78 -10.26 2.10
C GLU A 124 -3.62 -8.74 1.89
N THR A 125 -2.57 -8.15 2.47
CA THR A 125 -2.27 -6.73 2.30
C THR A 125 -2.01 -6.37 0.82
N ILE A 126 -1.23 -7.19 0.09
CA ILE A 126 -1.01 -7.00 -1.36
C ILE A 126 -2.35 -7.09 -2.12
N GLU A 127 -3.19 -8.08 -1.82
CA GLU A 127 -4.50 -8.25 -2.47
C GLU A 127 -5.40 -7.03 -2.23
N MET A 128 -5.39 -6.45 -1.03
CA MET A 128 -6.15 -5.23 -0.72
C MET A 128 -5.65 -4.02 -1.52
N VAL A 129 -4.34 -3.81 -1.58
CA VAL A 129 -3.74 -2.70 -2.34
C VAL A 129 -4.06 -2.84 -3.83
N THR A 130 -3.85 -4.02 -4.41
CA THR A 130 -4.18 -4.32 -5.82
C THR A 130 -5.65 -4.09 -6.10
N ALA A 131 -6.54 -4.62 -5.25
CA ALA A 131 -7.99 -4.48 -5.44
C ALA A 131 -8.45 -3.01 -5.33
N SER A 132 -7.82 -2.19 -4.48
CA SER A 132 -8.14 -0.78 -4.34
C SER A 132 -7.81 0.03 -5.61
N VAL A 133 -6.64 -0.22 -6.21
CA VAL A 133 -6.22 0.38 -7.48
C VAL A 133 -7.10 -0.10 -8.63
N ASP A 134 -7.40 -1.38 -8.69
CA ASP A 134 -8.30 -1.99 -9.67
C ASP A 134 -9.71 -1.37 -9.60
N ALA A 135 -10.23 -1.17 -8.39
CA ALA A 135 -11.52 -0.53 -8.18
C ALA A 135 -11.55 0.90 -8.73
N PHE A 136 -10.46 1.66 -8.58
CA PHE A 136 -10.33 3.00 -9.17
C PHE A 136 -10.40 2.96 -10.69
N VAL A 137 -9.59 2.12 -11.31
CA VAL A 137 -9.48 2.00 -12.78
C VAL A 137 -10.81 1.55 -13.40
N LYS A 138 -11.45 0.56 -12.77
CA LYS A 138 -12.74 -0.01 -13.23
C LYS A 138 -13.95 0.84 -12.80
N LYS A 139 -13.77 1.79 -11.90
CA LYS A 139 -14.84 2.55 -11.21
C LYS A 139 -15.84 1.62 -10.52
N ASP A 140 -15.30 0.58 -9.90
CA ASP A 140 -16.07 -0.51 -9.29
C ASP A 140 -16.25 -0.23 -7.79
N VAL A 141 -17.45 0.29 -7.46
CA VAL A 141 -17.84 0.60 -6.08
C VAL A 141 -17.99 -0.67 -5.23
N GLU A 142 -18.42 -1.77 -5.83
CA GLU A 142 -18.61 -3.04 -5.10
C GLU A 142 -17.25 -3.63 -4.70
N LEU A 143 -16.26 -3.55 -5.60
CA LEU A 143 -14.89 -3.97 -5.32
C LEU A 143 -14.28 -3.08 -4.23
N ALA A 144 -14.46 -1.77 -4.30
CA ALA A 144 -13.99 -0.84 -3.27
C ALA A 144 -14.60 -1.16 -1.88
N GLN A 145 -15.90 -1.48 -1.84
CA GLN A 145 -16.56 -1.88 -0.58
C GLN A 145 -16.05 -3.23 -0.04
N LYS A 146 -15.58 -4.13 -0.90
CA LYS A 146 -14.95 -5.38 -0.45
C LYS A 146 -13.60 -5.12 0.19
N VAL A 147 -12.78 -4.25 -0.40
CA VAL A 147 -11.48 -3.85 0.18
C VAL A 147 -11.67 -3.31 1.60
N ILE A 148 -12.63 -2.40 1.79
CA ILE A 148 -12.91 -1.83 3.12
C ILE A 148 -13.26 -2.90 4.17
N LYS A 149 -13.92 -3.99 3.75
CA LYS A 149 -14.28 -5.09 4.67
C LYS A 149 -13.14 -6.08 4.87
N GLN A 150 -12.19 -6.14 3.96
CA GLN A 150 -11.05 -7.05 4.04
C GLN A 150 -10.02 -6.59 5.09
N ASP A 151 -10.09 -5.34 5.50
CA ASP A 151 -9.25 -4.75 6.55
C ASP A 151 -9.29 -5.56 7.86
N ASP A 152 -10.47 -5.97 8.28
CA ASP A 152 -10.67 -6.84 9.47
C ASP A 152 -9.84 -8.14 9.40
N VAL A 153 -9.52 -8.65 8.19
CA VAL A 153 -8.72 -9.87 8.00
C VAL A 153 -7.24 -9.61 8.31
N VAL A 154 -6.71 -8.48 7.86
CA VAL A 154 -5.31 -8.07 8.14
C VAL A 154 -5.13 -7.80 9.62
N ASP A 155 -6.10 -7.16 10.27
CA ASP A 155 -6.13 -6.92 11.72
C ASP A 155 -6.13 -8.23 12.53
N ASP A 156 -6.89 -9.23 12.09
CA ASP A 156 -6.88 -10.56 12.71
C ASP A 156 -5.49 -11.23 12.58
N TYR A 157 -4.87 -11.17 11.40
CA TYR A 157 -3.50 -11.67 11.23
C TYR A 157 -2.51 -10.96 12.15
N PHE A 158 -2.56 -9.64 12.25
CA PHE A 158 -1.69 -8.90 13.18
C PHE A 158 -1.89 -9.34 14.63
N SER A 159 -3.14 -9.53 15.06
CA SER A 159 -3.47 -10.00 16.41
C SER A 159 -2.93 -11.41 16.68
N ARG A 160 -3.01 -12.31 15.71
CA ARG A 160 -2.47 -13.68 15.78
C ARG A 160 -0.94 -13.69 15.82
N VAL A 161 -0.28 -12.91 14.98
CA VAL A 161 1.18 -12.74 14.98
C VAL A 161 1.64 -12.23 16.34
N LYS A 162 0.99 -11.19 16.87
CA LYS A 162 1.30 -10.65 18.21
C LYS A 162 1.17 -11.70 19.30
N CYS A 163 0.12 -12.51 19.28
CA CYS A 163 -0.04 -13.60 20.25
C CYS A 163 1.08 -14.65 20.11
N GLY A 164 1.46 -15.02 18.90
CA GLY A 164 2.57 -15.93 18.63
C GLY A 164 3.90 -15.42 19.18
N ILE A 165 4.19 -14.14 18.95
CA ILE A 165 5.41 -13.48 19.47
C ILE A 165 5.43 -13.48 21.00
N ILE A 166 4.30 -13.18 21.65
CA ILE A 166 4.20 -13.23 23.13
C ILE A 166 4.51 -14.65 23.64
N SER A 167 3.97 -15.70 23.02
CA SER A 167 4.26 -17.09 23.38
C SER A 167 5.75 -17.42 23.21
N LEU A 168 6.37 -17.00 22.11
CA LEU A 168 7.80 -17.19 21.87
C LEU A 168 8.67 -16.58 22.98
N ILE A 169 8.38 -15.34 23.37
CA ILE A 169 9.13 -14.65 24.44
C ILE A 169 8.96 -15.36 25.78
N THR A 170 7.78 -15.90 26.08
CA THR A 170 7.47 -16.49 27.39
C THR A 170 7.94 -17.94 27.54
N GLU A 171 7.97 -18.71 26.46
CA GLU A 171 8.19 -20.17 26.49
C GLU A 171 9.65 -20.55 26.21
N ASP A 172 10.37 -19.81 25.36
CA ASP A 172 11.64 -20.28 24.81
C ASP A 172 12.83 -19.33 24.99
N HIS A 173 12.74 -18.28 25.79
CA HIS A 173 13.81 -17.26 25.90
C HIS A 173 14.30 -16.77 24.52
N ALA A 174 13.39 -16.67 23.55
CA ALA A 174 13.69 -16.19 22.22
C ALA A 174 14.43 -14.84 22.30
N ASP A 175 15.27 -14.57 21.32
CA ASP A 175 15.94 -13.28 21.19
C ASP A 175 14.86 -12.18 21.18
N GLY A 176 14.81 -11.44 22.30
CA GLY A 176 13.79 -10.42 22.52
C GLY A 176 13.88 -9.29 21.49
N GLU A 177 15.07 -9.03 20.96
CA GLU A 177 15.30 -8.04 19.90
C GLU A 177 14.65 -8.50 18.59
N PHE A 178 14.90 -9.74 18.19
CA PHE A 178 14.25 -10.33 17.01
C PHE A 178 12.71 -10.33 17.13
N ALA A 179 12.18 -10.69 18.30
CA ALA A 179 10.74 -10.73 18.53
C ALA A 179 10.10 -9.33 18.40
N LEU A 180 10.77 -8.28 18.87
CA LEU A 180 10.33 -6.90 18.72
C LEU A 180 10.40 -6.43 17.25
N ASP A 181 11.47 -6.78 16.54
CA ASP A 181 11.62 -6.45 15.12
C ASP A 181 10.50 -7.09 14.29
N LEU A 182 10.18 -8.36 14.56
CA LEU A 182 9.09 -9.07 13.88
C LEU A 182 7.71 -8.44 14.19
N LEU A 183 7.50 -7.98 15.43
CA LEU A 183 6.28 -7.26 15.79
C LEU A 183 6.19 -5.93 15.04
N MET A 184 7.30 -5.19 14.90
CA MET A 184 7.33 -3.93 14.16
C MET A 184 7.07 -4.16 12.67
N ILE A 185 7.69 -5.17 12.06
CA ILE A 185 7.42 -5.57 10.67
C ILE A 185 5.93 -5.86 10.47
N SER A 186 5.33 -6.65 11.38
CA SER A 186 3.90 -6.98 11.31
C SER A 186 3.03 -5.73 11.46
N LYS A 187 3.44 -4.77 12.30
CA LYS A 187 2.72 -3.48 12.43
C LYS A 187 2.80 -2.63 11.16
N TYR A 188 3.91 -2.68 10.44
CA TYR A 188 4.01 -2.00 9.14
C TYR A 188 3.12 -2.65 8.08
N PHE A 189 2.98 -3.97 8.05
CA PHE A 189 2.01 -4.63 7.15
C PHE A 189 0.57 -4.24 7.48
N GLU A 190 0.20 -4.18 8.75
CA GLU A 190 -1.13 -3.70 9.15
C GLU A 190 -1.36 -2.25 8.70
N ARG A 191 -0.37 -1.36 8.89
CA ARG A 191 -0.48 0.02 8.41
C ARG A 191 -0.56 0.15 6.90
N ILE A 192 0.12 -0.72 6.14
CA ILE A 192 -0.06 -0.79 4.69
C ILE A 192 -1.51 -1.20 4.37
N GLY A 193 -2.04 -2.19 5.11
CA GLY A 193 -3.44 -2.60 5.03
C GLY A 193 -4.40 -1.42 5.22
N ASP A 194 -4.19 -0.61 6.26
CA ASP A 194 -4.99 0.60 6.59
C ASP A 194 -5.09 1.62 5.44
N HIS A 195 -4.08 1.69 4.56
CA HIS A 195 -4.09 2.61 3.42
C HIS A 195 -5.00 2.14 2.27
N ALA A 196 -5.20 0.84 2.10
CA ALA A 196 -6.05 0.31 1.03
C ALA A 196 -7.54 0.69 1.17
N PRO A 197 -8.18 0.63 2.36
CA PRO A 197 -9.51 1.20 2.61
C PRO A 197 -9.60 2.69 2.31
N ASN A 198 -8.57 3.48 2.66
CA ASN A 198 -8.55 4.90 2.34
C ASN A 198 -8.62 5.13 0.82
N ILE A 199 -7.80 4.41 0.06
CA ILE A 199 -7.84 4.43 -1.41
C ILE A 199 -9.24 4.04 -1.91
N ALA A 200 -9.82 2.96 -1.38
CA ALA A 200 -11.15 2.47 -1.75
C ALA A 200 -12.27 3.50 -1.44
N GLU A 201 -12.19 4.22 -0.33
CA GLU A 201 -13.15 5.29 0.01
C GLU A 201 -13.06 6.45 -1.01
N TRP A 202 -11.86 6.83 -1.45
CA TRP A 202 -11.69 7.81 -2.51
C TRP A 202 -12.22 7.33 -3.86
N VAL A 203 -12.12 6.03 -4.15
CA VAL A 203 -12.78 5.44 -5.33
C VAL A 203 -14.28 5.63 -5.27
N ILE A 204 -14.93 5.26 -4.15
CA ILE A 204 -16.37 5.43 -3.95
C ILE A 204 -16.75 6.90 -4.13
N TYR A 205 -16.03 7.83 -3.52
CA TYR A 205 -16.27 9.26 -3.70
C TYR A 205 -16.16 9.71 -5.15
N SER A 206 -15.15 9.25 -5.88
CA SER A 206 -14.94 9.64 -7.29
C SER A 206 -16.13 9.27 -8.18
N VAL A 207 -16.78 8.15 -7.88
CA VAL A 207 -17.90 7.59 -8.65
C VAL A 207 -19.24 8.19 -8.19
N THR A 208 -19.51 8.17 -6.89
CA THR A 208 -20.81 8.52 -6.32
C THR A 208 -20.96 10.02 -6.00
N GLY A 209 -19.83 10.68 -5.72
CA GLY A 209 -19.81 12.06 -5.20
C GLY A 209 -20.12 12.16 -3.70
N THR A 210 -20.28 11.05 -3.01
CA THR A 210 -20.55 11.00 -1.57
C THR A 210 -19.31 10.46 -0.87
N HIS A 211 -18.77 11.24 0.08
CA HIS A 211 -17.75 10.78 1.00
C HIS A 211 -18.44 10.17 2.22
N LYS A 212 -17.90 9.08 2.76
CA LYS A 212 -18.39 8.55 4.04
C LYS A 212 -18.18 9.63 5.10
N GLU A 213 -19.25 10.04 5.77
CA GLU A 213 -19.15 10.96 6.91
C GLU A 213 -18.31 10.27 8.00
N ALA A 214 -17.32 10.99 8.52
CA ALA A 214 -16.42 10.53 9.58
C ALA A 214 -17.17 10.31 10.91
#